data_42a735240143023e9cab758e7159bf4b
#
_entry.id   42a735240143023e9cab758e7159bf4b
#
_cell.length_a   1.000
_cell.length_b   1.000
_cell.length_c   1.000
_cell.angle_alpha   90.00
_cell.angle_beta   90.00
_cell.angle_gamma   90.00
#
_symmetry.space_group_name_H-M   'P 1'
#
loop_
_entity.id
_entity.type
_entity.pdbx_description
1 polymer ?
#
loop_
_entity_poly.entity_id
_entity_poly.type
_entity_poly.pdbx_seq_one_letter_code
_entity_poly.pdbx_strand_id
1 'polypeptide(L)'
;MTNSVLCLLGVGLTLLARQYVAENSRFWIGFNGVSELSALLYVAAIVVVLTQPVDRATVWLVLGFAVAMRSMTIFAEPFSSSDIYRYVWDGIVQHAHVNPYRYVPGNAALTFLRAPHQEVFDNINRRNYARTIYPPVAQMIYYCATFFSPTVQAMKVAMFGFECVTVGALLALLRRMGRCREEILLYAWCPLLVWEIGGGGHIDAAVMAFVALALLFRHRGQAVWVGVFLACAVLAKFYPLVLFPALYQRRDWKMPVVLVAMSAATYAMYSSVGKLVFGFAGGYAKEEGIETGTRYFLLELAQSVHGLRNLPVWVYVVFCAGVMGGIAWWAWKKATVEVCNVLVFPTHDGETVMNGPPAVVVNGTPEFVSVAMGLAFALMLLFSPHYPWYIVWLIPFLVLVPNLPLLAYLMAFFYLFTTPLADGTIPKMFLVNKILYGVVALGWVVTLVLRRLPMGRWFVSAERRACESYTSIRNS
;
A
#
# COMPACT_ATOMS: atom_id res chain seq x y z
N MET A 1 31.73 -0.61 6.50
CA MET A 1 31.39 -1.99 6.08
C MET A 1 29.90 -2.13 5.75
N THR A 2 28.96 -1.71 6.59
CA THR A 2 27.51 -1.81 6.33
C THR A 2 27.08 -1.13 5.02
N ASN A 3 27.49 0.12 4.78
CA ASN A 3 27.18 0.84 3.54
C ASN A 3 27.76 0.18 2.28
N SER A 4 28.90 -0.48 2.37
CA SER A 4 29.49 -1.21 1.23
C SER A 4 28.64 -2.44 0.87
N VAL A 5 28.14 -3.18 1.87
CA VAL A 5 27.23 -4.31 1.65
C VAL A 5 25.91 -3.83 1.06
N LEU A 6 25.32 -2.76 1.62
CA LEU A 6 24.10 -2.17 1.08
C LEU A 6 24.30 -1.65 -0.35
N CYS A 7 25.46 -1.08 -0.67
CA CYS A 7 25.78 -0.66 -2.03
C CYS A 7 25.75 -1.83 -3.01
N LEU A 8 26.39 -2.97 -2.67
CA LEU A 8 26.36 -4.16 -3.51
C LEU A 8 24.94 -4.70 -3.70
N LEU A 9 24.15 -4.78 -2.63
CA LEU A 9 22.75 -5.22 -2.70
C LEU A 9 21.90 -4.25 -3.54
N GLY A 10 22.11 -2.95 -3.39
CA GLY A 10 21.42 -1.90 -4.16
C GLY A 10 21.76 -1.96 -5.65
N VAL A 11 23.03 -2.20 -6.01
CA VAL A 11 23.45 -2.43 -7.40
C VAL A 11 22.76 -3.67 -7.95
N GLY A 12 22.75 -4.78 -7.21
CA GLY A 12 22.08 -6.02 -7.61
C GLY A 12 20.58 -5.80 -7.87
N LEU A 13 19.87 -5.14 -6.96
CA LEU A 13 18.46 -4.83 -7.13
C LEU A 13 18.19 -3.88 -8.32
N THR A 14 19.07 -2.91 -8.57
CA THR A 14 18.96 -2.00 -9.73
C THR A 14 19.15 -2.74 -11.05
N LEU A 15 20.10 -3.68 -11.10
CA LEU A 15 20.31 -4.52 -12.28
C LEU A 15 19.09 -5.43 -12.53
N LEU A 16 18.49 -5.98 -11.47
CA LEU A 16 17.28 -6.80 -11.58
C LEU A 16 16.06 -5.95 -11.99
N ALA A 17 15.95 -4.71 -11.50
CA ALA A 17 14.92 -3.78 -11.95
C ALA A 17 15.04 -3.48 -13.45
N ARG A 18 16.27 -3.29 -13.96
CA ARG A 18 16.54 -3.16 -15.39
C ARG A 18 16.18 -4.42 -16.18
N GLN A 19 16.46 -5.58 -15.62
CA GLN A 19 16.15 -6.87 -16.25
C GLN A 19 14.64 -7.08 -16.38
N TYR A 20 13.85 -6.64 -15.39
CA TYR A 20 12.39 -6.64 -15.44
C TYR A 20 11.84 -5.84 -16.64
N VAL A 21 12.51 -4.75 -16.99
CA VAL A 21 12.12 -3.84 -18.09
C VAL A 21 12.58 -4.37 -19.45
N ALA A 22 13.69 -5.13 -19.49
CA ALA A 22 14.21 -5.67 -20.73
C ALA A 22 13.29 -6.79 -21.23
N GLU A 23 12.44 -6.45 -22.19
CA GLU A 23 11.53 -7.29 -22.97
C GLU A 23 11.21 -8.70 -22.42
N ASN A 24 9.96 -8.96 -22.20
CA ASN A 24 9.31 -10.16 -21.70
C ASN A 24 9.87 -11.54 -22.14
N SER A 25 10.65 -11.60 -23.18
CA SER A 25 11.11 -12.84 -23.81
C SER A 25 12.57 -13.18 -23.52
N ARG A 26 13.33 -12.33 -22.82
CA ARG A 26 14.78 -12.46 -22.72
C ARG A 26 15.36 -12.37 -21.31
N PHE A 27 14.61 -12.70 -20.28
CA PHE A 27 15.20 -12.89 -18.97
C PHE A 27 16.16 -14.08 -19.03
N TRP A 28 17.46 -13.86 -18.82
CA TRP A 28 18.44 -14.94 -18.81
C TRP A 28 18.23 -15.97 -17.69
N ILE A 29 17.54 -15.56 -16.59
CA ILE A 29 17.14 -16.44 -15.49
C ILE A 29 15.61 -16.64 -15.43
N GLY A 30 14.86 -16.12 -16.41
CA GLY A 30 13.39 -16.13 -16.41
C GLY A 30 12.78 -15.17 -15.39
N PHE A 31 11.48 -14.89 -15.54
CA PHE A 31 10.76 -13.98 -14.67
C PHE A 31 10.76 -14.44 -13.19
N ASN A 32 10.55 -15.74 -12.94
CA ASN A 32 10.57 -16.29 -11.58
C ASN A 32 11.93 -16.08 -10.91
N GLY A 33 13.02 -16.37 -11.61
CA GLY A 33 14.35 -16.16 -11.07
C GLY A 33 14.67 -14.70 -10.76
N VAL A 34 14.20 -13.74 -11.58
CA VAL A 34 14.33 -12.29 -11.29
C VAL A 34 13.54 -11.93 -10.03
N SER A 35 12.33 -12.45 -9.87
CA SER A 35 11.46 -12.20 -8.71
C SER A 35 12.08 -12.76 -7.43
N GLU A 36 12.49 -14.01 -7.45
CA GLU A 36 13.06 -14.72 -6.31
C GLU A 36 14.38 -14.09 -5.87
N LEU A 37 15.26 -13.76 -6.82
CA LEU A 37 16.54 -13.10 -6.52
C LEU A 37 16.32 -11.68 -5.99
N SER A 38 15.35 -10.93 -6.54
CA SER A 38 14.98 -9.60 -6.01
C SER A 38 14.47 -9.70 -4.59
N ALA A 39 13.61 -10.68 -4.29
CA ALA A 39 13.11 -10.93 -2.93
C ALA A 39 14.25 -11.29 -1.98
N LEU A 40 15.17 -12.16 -2.39
CA LEU A 40 16.33 -12.56 -1.59
C LEU A 40 17.24 -11.38 -1.27
N LEU A 41 17.64 -10.60 -2.27
CA LEU A 41 18.50 -9.42 -2.07
C LEU A 41 17.80 -8.35 -1.19
N TYR A 42 16.52 -8.16 -1.38
CA TYR A 42 15.73 -7.23 -0.56
C TYR A 42 15.65 -7.68 0.89
N VAL A 43 15.37 -8.96 1.16
CA VAL A 43 15.35 -9.50 2.53
C VAL A 43 16.74 -9.41 3.16
N ALA A 44 17.81 -9.70 2.41
CA ALA A 44 19.18 -9.53 2.89
C ALA A 44 19.46 -8.06 3.27
N ALA A 45 19.01 -7.09 2.46
CA ALA A 45 19.16 -5.66 2.77
C ALA A 45 18.36 -5.25 4.01
N ILE A 46 17.16 -5.79 4.21
CA ILE A 46 16.37 -5.59 5.44
C ILE A 46 17.13 -6.11 6.66
N VAL A 47 17.65 -7.33 6.60
CA VAL A 47 18.44 -7.91 7.70
C VAL A 47 19.63 -7.02 8.03
N VAL A 48 20.38 -6.56 7.02
CA VAL A 48 21.53 -5.68 7.22
C VAL A 48 21.11 -4.37 7.91
N VAL A 49 20.07 -3.70 7.42
CA VAL A 49 19.65 -2.40 7.99
C VAL A 49 19.07 -2.51 9.40
N LEU A 50 18.45 -3.65 9.72
CA LEU A 50 17.86 -3.87 11.04
C LEU A 50 18.85 -4.42 12.09
N THR A 51 19.98 -5.02 11.67
CA THR A 51 20.90 -5.70 12.58
C THR A 51 22.27 -5.06 12.68
N GLN A 52 22.69 -4.28 11.67
CA GLN A 52 24.01 -3.67 11.62
C GLN A 52 23.96 -2.17 11.99
N PRO A 53 25.06 -1.61 12.51
CA PRO A 53 25.17 -0.17 12.72
C PRO A 53 25.01 0.58 11.39
N VAL A 54 24.16 1.58 11.41
CA VAL A 54 23.83 2.46 10.27
C VAL A 54 24.14 3.92 10.63
N ASP A 55 24.36 4.75 9.62
CA ASP A 55 24.69 6.17 9.77
C ASP A 55 23.81 7.06 8.87
N ARG A 56 23.98 8.37 8.98
CA ARG A 56 23.19 9.31 8.15
C ARG A 56 23.43 9.16 6.66
N ALA A 57 24.58 8.67 6.22
CA ALA A 57 24.86 8.44 4.81
C ALA A 57 24.05 7.25 4.28
N THR A 58 23.70 6.29 5.14
CA THR A 58 22.88 5.14 4.78
C THR A 58 21.51 5.55 4.23
N VAL A 59 20.86 6.59 4.80
CA VAL A 59 19.57 7.08 4.28
C VAL A 59 19.71 7.58 2.84
N TRP A 60 20.76 8.36 2.57
CA TRP A 60 20.99 8.90 1.23
C TRP A 60 21.34 7.81 0.23
N LEU A 61 22.11 6.79 0.65
CA LEU A 61 22.38 5.60 -0.16
C LEU A 61 21.09 4.86 -0.49
N VAL A 62 20.22 4.63 0.51
CA VAL A 62 18.91 3.97 0.31
C VAL A 62 18.03 4.76 -0.67
N LEU A 63 17.92 6.07 -0.49
CA LEU A 63 17.11 6.91 -1.36
C LEU A 63 17.70 7.00 -2.78
N GLY A 64 19.04 7.09 -2.91
CA GLY A 64 19.72 7.10 -4.20
C GLY A 64 19.43 5.86 -5.03
N PHE A 65 19.56 4.66 -4.44
CA PHE A 65 19.22 3.40 -5.13
C PHE A 65 17.72 3.28 -5.40
N ALA A 66 16.86 3.77 -4.51
CA ALA A 66 15.41 3.79 -4.74
C ALA A 66 15.06 4.61 -5.99
N VAL A 67 15.65 5.79 -6.16
CA VAL A 67 15.50 6.61 -7.38
C VAL A 67 16.07 5.88 -8.60
N ALA A 68 17.27 5.30 -8.49
CA ALA A 68 17.88 4.55 -9.58
C ALA A 68 16.99 3.40 -10.09
N MET A 69 16.44 2.59 -9.17
CA MET A 69 15.51 1.50 -9.53
C MET A 69 14.25 2.02 -10.24
N ARG A 70 13.62 3.12 -9.74
CA ARG A 70 12.43 3.71 -10.39
C ARG A 70 12.76 4.31 -11.75
N SER A 71 13.92 4.95 -11.88
CA SER A 71 14.36 5.50 -13.17
C SER A 71 14.51 4.43 -14.24
N MET A 72 14.82 3.18 -13.87
CA MET A 72 14.86 2.06 -14.82
C MET A 72 13.46 1.65 -15.30
N THR A 73 12.41 1.85 -14.49
CA THR A 73 11.07 1.32 -14.77
C THR A 73 10.07 2.37 -15.24
N ILE A 74 10.22 3.64 -14.86
CA ILE A 74 9.27 4.73 -15.24
C ILE A 74 9.19 4.91 -16.75
N PHE A 75 10.33 4.82 -17.46
CA PHE A 75 10.38 5.03 -18.91
C PHE A 75 10.12 3.76 -19.73
N ALA A 76 9.89 2.64 -19.07
CA ALA A 76 9.54 1.40 -19.75
C ALA A 76 8.05 1.29 -20.03
N GLU A 77 7.69 0.42 -20.98
CA GLU A 77 6.29 0.08 -21.23
C GLU A 77 5.67 -0.60 -20.00
N PRO A 78 4.37 -0.37 -19.73
CA PRO A 78 3.65 -1.07 -18.67
C PRO A 78 3.59 -2.56 -18.96
N PHE A 79 4.00 -3.39 -18.00
CA PHE A 79 4.12 -4.83 -18.22
C PHE A 79 3.00 -5.65 -17.55
N SER A 80 2.70 -5.37 -16.28
CA SER A 80 1.81 -6.22 -15.46
C SER A 80 0.34 -5.90 -15.66
N SER A 81 0.01 -4.70 -16.11
CA SER A 81 -1.37 -4.21 -16.22
C SER A 81 -1.50 -3.11 -17.27
N SER A 82 -2.65 -3.09 -17.92
CA SER A 82 -3.05 -2.01 -18.84
C SER A 82 -3.89 -0.91 -18.17
N ASP A 83 -4.04 -0.94 -16.85
CA ASP A 83 -4.90 0.01 -16.12
C ASP A 83 -4.45 1.47 -16.30
N ILE A 84 -3.15 1.72 -16.42
CA ILE A 84 -2.59 3.05 -16.60
C ILE A 84 -3.10 3.75 -17.87
N TYR A 85 -3.37 2.99 -18.93
CA TYR A 85 -3.96 3.55 -20.16
C TYR A 85 -5.38 4.08 -19.91
N ARG A 86 -6.11 3.42 -19.00
CA ARG A 86 -7.42 3.91 -18.56
C ARG A 86 -7.29 5.20 -17.75
N TYR A 87 -6.27 5.34 -16.91
CA TYR A 87 -6.04 6.57 -16.14
C TYR A 87 -5.76 7.75 -17.08
N VAL A 88 -4.86 7.55 -18.04
CA VAL A 88 -4.54 8.57 -19.05
C VAL A 88 -5.77 8.93 -19.87
N TRP A 89 -6.54 7.94 -20.33
CA TRP A 89 -7.77 8.16 -21.09
C TRP A 89 -8.82 8.94 -20.30
N ASP A 90 -9.06 8.58 -19.04
CA ASP A 90 -10.01 9.29 -18.18
C ASP A 90 -9.58 10.76 -17.98
N GLY A 91 -8.28 11.05 -17.91
CA GLY A 91 -7.74 12.40 -17.90
C GLY A 91 -8.01 13.15 -19.23
N ILE A 92 -7.73 12.53 -20.37
CA ILE A 92 -8.00 13.09 -21.71
C ILE A 92 -9.48 13.45 -21.87
N VAL A 93 -10.38 12.56 -21.48
CA VAL A 93 -11.84 12.78 -21.54
C VAL A 93 -12.25 13.99 -20.71
N GLN A 94 -11.67 14.17 -19.52
CA GLN A 94 -11.94 15.32 -18.66
C GLN A 94 -11.41 16.63 -19.27
N HIS A 95 -10.25 16.64 -19.93
CA HIS A 95 -9.73 17.82 -20.64
C HIS A 95 -10.62 18.22 -21.82
N ALA A 96 -11.35 17.28 -22.40
CA ALA A 96 -12.37 17.55 -23.40
C ALA A 96 -13.72 18.00 -22.80
N HIS A 97 -13.74 18.35 -21.49
CA HIS A 97 -14.96 18.77 -20.76
C HIS A 97 -16.07 17.71 -20.74
N VAL A 98 -15.73 16.43 -20.89
CA VAL A 98 -16.65 15.30 -20.79
C VAL A 98 -16.49 14.65 -19.42
N ASN A 99 -17.61 14.38 -18.73
CA ASN A 99 -17.60 13.67 -17.48
C ASN A 99 -17.14 12.20 -17.71
N PRO A 100 -16.05 11.71 -17.07
CA PRO A 100 -15.46 10.41 -17.36
C PRO A 100 -16.37 9.22 -17.04
N TYR A 101 -17.40 9.43 -16.22
CA TYR A 101 -18.40 8.40 -15.90
C TYR A 101 -19.51 8.30 -16.95
N ARG A 102 -19.61 9.24 -17.91
CA ARG A 102 -20.72 9.32 -18.86
C ARG A 102 -20.70 8.18 -19.88
N TYR A 103 -19.55 7.94 -20.48
CA TYR A 103 -19.39 7.01 -21.59
C TYR A 103 -18.34 5.93 -21.31
N VAL A 104 -18.51 4.77 -21.96
CA VAL A 104 -17.40 3.82 -22.11
C VAL A 104 -16.40 4.36 -23.14
N PRO A 105 -15.12 4.04 -23.07
CA PRO A 105 -14.11 4.56 -24.02
C PRO A 105 -14.45 4.29 -25.48
N GLY A 106 -15.04 3.12 -25.78
CA GLY A 106 -15.48 2.71 -27.11
C GLY A 106 -16.75 3.39 -27.64
N ASN A 107 -17.38 4.32 -26.88
CA ASN A 107 -18.61 4.99 -27.32
C ASN A 107 -18.34 5.94 -28.49
N ALA A 108 -19.29 5.99 -29.47
CA ALA A 108 -19.19 6.85 -30.64
C ALA A 108 -19.01 8.36 -30.30
N ALA A 109 -19.59 8.81 -29.17
CA ALA A 109 -19.45 10.18 -28.70
C ALA A 109 -17.99 10.60 -28.37
N LEU A 110 -17.07 9.65 -28.19
CA LEU A 110 -15.65 9.89 -27.89
C LEU A 110 -14.73 9.62 -29.09
N THR A 111 -15.26 9.41 -30.31
CA THR A 111 -14.47 9.06 -31.50
C THR A 111 -13.43 10.14 -31.84
N PHE A 112 -13.76 11.42 -31.62
CA PHE A 112 -12.86 12.56 -31.89
C PHE A 112 -11.59 12.58 -31.02
N LEU A 113 -11.59 11.88 -29.87
CA LEU A 113 -10.42 11.75 -28.99
C LEU A 113 -9.50 10.59 -29.37
N ARG A 114 -9.97 9.64 -30.19
CA ARG A 114 -9.23 8.39 -30.48
C ARG A 114 -8.03 8.62 -31.36
N ALA A 115 -8.22 9.29 -32.49
CA ALA A 115 -7.16 9.47 -33.47
C ALA A 115 -5.91 10.18 -32.89
N PRO A 116 -6.02 11.26 -32.09
CA PRO A 116 -4.87 11.88 -31.44
C PRO A 116 -4.22 11.02 -30.34
N HIS A 117 -4.94 10.03 -29.78
CA HIS A 117 -4.51 9.22 -28.64
C HIS A 117 -4.71 7.72 -28.92
N GLN A 118 -4.43 7.29 -30.15
CA GLN A 118 -4.72 5.92 -30.64
C GLN A 118 -4.04 4.85 -29.77
N GLU A 119 -2.75 5.05 -29.46
CA GLU A 119 -1.98 4.12 -28.64
C GLU A 119 -2.62 3.92 -27.23
N VAL A 120 -3.01 5.02 -26.57
CA VAL A 120 -3.67 4.96 -25.27
C VAL A 120 -5.00 4.22 -25.41
N PHE A 121 -5.81 4.57 -26.41
CA PHE A 121 -7.13 3.97 -26.63
C PHE A 121 -7.06 2.47 -26.90
N ASP A 122 -6.11 2.01 -27.72
CA ASP A 122 -5.99 0.61 -28.12
C ASP A 122 -5.59 -0.30 -26.96
N ASN A 123 -4.85 0.23 -26.00
CA ASN A 123 -4.39 -0.51 -24.83
C ASN A 123 -5.35 -0.48 -23.63
N ILE A 124 -6.51 0.20 -23.72
CA ILE A 124 -7.51 0.20 -22.65
C ILE A 124 -8.20 -1.16 -22.57
N ASN A 125 -8.11 -1.83 -21.43
CA ASN A 125 -8.92 -3.00 -21.16
C ASN A 125 -10.41 -2.63 -21.00
N ARG A 126 -11.33 -3.54 -21.28
CA ARG A 126 -12.79 -3.34 -21.13
C ARG A 126 -13.36 -2.09 -21.81
N ARG A 127 -12.65 -1.54 -22.83
CA ARG A 127 -12.99 -0.27 -23.49
C ARG A 127 -14.39 -0.20 -24.09
N ASN A 128 -14.97 -1.35 -24.46
CA ASN A 128 -16.23 -1.39 -25.19
C ASN A 128 -17.47 -1.47 -24.27
N TYR A 129 -17.31 -1.86 -22.99
CA TYR A 129 -18.45 -2.12 -22.12
C TYR A 129 -18.32 -1.54 -20.70
N ALA A 130 -17.11 -1.24 -20.19
CA ALA A 130 -16.94 -0.76 -18.84
C ALA A 130 -16.71 0.75 -18.79
N ARG A 131 -17.53 1.45 -18.02
CA ARG A 131 -17.23 2.80 -17.53
C ARG A 131 -16.08 2.76 -16.53
N THR A 132 -15.52 3.92 -16.21
CA THR A 132 -14.51 4.00 -15.15
C THR A 132 -15.04 3.46 -13.83
N ILE A 133 -14.17 2.74 -13.08
CA ILE A 133 -14.47 2.24 -11.73
C ILE A 133 -13.85 3.15 -10.65
N TYR A 134 -13.00 4.07 -11.07
CA TYR A 134 -12.17 4.86 -10.16
C TYR A 134 -12.96 5.99 -9.53
N PRO A 135 -12.90 6.16 -8.18
CA PRO A 135 -13.62 7.21 -7.47
C PRO A 135 -13.11 8.63 -7.80
N PRO A 136 -13.84 9.67 -7.36
CA PRO A 136 -13.59 11.06 -7.75
C PRO A 136 -12.17 11.59 -7.55
N VAL A 137 -11.49 11.27 -6.43
CA VAL A 137 -10.11 11.76 -6.19
C VAL A 137 -9.13 11.13 -7.18
N ALA A 138 -9.31 9.85 -7.53
CA ALA A 138 -8.51 9.24 -8.61
C ALA A 138 -8.72 9.99 -9.93
N GLN A 139 -9.95 10.34 -10.28
CA GLN A 139 -10.27 11.12 -11.47
C GLN A 139 -9.60 12.50 -11.48
N MET A 140 -9.58 13.18 -10.33
CA MET A 140 -8.86 14.45 -10.17
C MET A 140 -7.35 14.28 -10.38
N ILE A 141 -6.77 13.20 -9.84
CA ILE A 141 -5.35 12.90 -10.03
C ILE A 141 -5.05 12.65 -11.51
N TYR A 142 -5.90 11.90 -12.22
CA TYR A 142 -5.73 11.64 -13.65
C TYR A 142 -5.81 12.92 -14.47
N TYR A 143 -6.77 13.79 -14.16
CA TYR A 143 -6.86 15.12 -14.78
C TYR A 143 -5.58 15.93 -14.56
N CYS A 144 -5.09 16.04 -13.32
CA CYS A 144 -3.88 16.79 -13.00
C CYS A 144 -2.63 16.19 -13.67
N ALA A 145 -2.47 14.87 -13.65
CA ALA A 145 -1.31 14.19 -14.23
C ALA A 145 -1.24 14.35 -15.75
N THR A 146 -2.38 14.38 -16.44
CA THR A 146 -2.47 14.53 -17.90
C THR A 146 -2.51 15.98 -18.37
N PHE A 147 -2.54 16.95 -17.44
CA PHE A 147 -2.61 18.37 -17.78
C PHE A 147 -1.41 18.84 -18.63
N PHE A 148 -0.20 18.41 -18.27
CA PHE A 148 1.01 18.79 -18.98
C PHE A 148 1.30 17.87 -20.17
N SER A 149 0.99 16.59 -20.05
CA SER A 149 1.21 15.60 -21.10
C SER A 149 0.28 14.39 -20.88
N PRO A 150 -0.61 14.07 -21.85
CA PRO A 150 -1.52 12.95 -21.76
C PRO A 150 -0.82 11.62 -22.14
N THR A 151 0.25 11.28 -21.43
CA THR A 151 1.09 10.10 -21.68
C THR A 151 1.19 9.19 -20.47
N VAL A 152 1.50 7.92 -20.73
CA VAL A 152 1.79 6.93 -19.70
C VAL A 152 2.96 7.37 -18.81
N GLN A 153 4.00 7.95 -19.40
CA GLN A 153 5.18 8.42 -18.67
C GLN A 153 4.83 9.54 -17.69
N ALA A 154 4.00 10.52 -18.11
CA ALA A 154 3.56 11.60 -17.21
C ALA A 154 2.77 11.05 -16.03
N MET A 155 1.90 10.04 -16.27
CA MET A 155 1.15 9.37 -15.20
C MET A 155 2.09 8.63 -14.24
N LYS A 156 3.09 7.89 -14.73
CA LYS A 156 4.11 7.21 -13.90
C LYS A 156 4.92 8.20 -13.06
N VAL A 157 5.31 9.35 -13.65
CA VAL A 157 6.00 10.41 -12.89
C VAL A 157 5.11 10.98 -11.79
N ALA A 158 3.81 11.17 -12.05
CA ALA A 158 2.88 11.60 -11.01
C ALA A 158 2.78 10.55 -9.88
N MET A 159 2.72 9.25 -10.20
CA MET A 159 2.71 8.17 -9.19
C MET A 159 4.02 8.14 -8.39
N PHE A 160 5.17 8.35 -9.03
CA PHE A 160 6.45 8.51 -8.32
C PHE A 160 6.45 9.72 -7.38
N GLY A 161 5.81 10.83 -7.77
CA GLY A 161 5.59 11.98 -6.88
C GLY A 161 4.84 11.60 -5.60
N PHE A 162 3.80 10.76 -5.71
CA PHE A 162 3.10 10.22 -4.53
C PHE A 162 3.97 9.28 -3.70
N GLU A 163 4.84 8.47 -4.30
CA GLU A 163 5.84 7.69 -3.55
C GLU A 163 6.77 8.59 -2.74
N CYS A 164 7.23 9.71 -3.31
CA CYS A 164 8.05 10.69 -2.58
C CYS A 164 7.30 11.27 -1.37
N VAL A 165 6.00 11.57 -1.49
CA VAL A 165 5.15 11.99 -0.38
C VAL A 165 5.05 10.89 0.68
N THR A 166 4.88 9.63 0.27
CA THR A 166 4.86 8.47 1.19
C THR A 166 6.17 8.36 1.97
N VAL A 167 7.32 8.43 1.28
CA VAL A 167 8.65 8.39 1.90
C VAL A 167 8.81 9.53 2.91
N GLY A 168 8.43 10.76 2.54
CA GLY A 168 8.47 11.91 3.45
C GLY A 168 7.62 11.73 4.70
N ALA A 169 6.39 11.22 4.55
CA ALA A 169 5.48 10.94 5.67
C ALA A 169 6.01 9.82 6.57
N LEU A 170 6.55 8.74 6.00
CA LEU A 170 7.15 7.62 6.75
C LEU A 170 8.40 8.06 7.51
N LEU A 171 9.31 8.83 6.90
CA LEU A 171 10.49 9.38 7.58
C LEU A 171 10.09 10.30 8.75
N ALA A 172 9.03 11.10 8.57
CA ALA A 172 8.49 11.94 9.65
C ALA A 172 7.89 11.09 10.78
N LEU A 173 7.19 9.99 10.46
CA LEU A 173 6.65 9.05 11.45
C LEU A 173 7.78 8.31 12.19
N LEU A 174 8.75 7.74 11.49
CA LEU A 174 9.90 7.06 12.09
C LEU A 174 10.63 7.98 13.08
N ARG A 175 10.89 9.24 12.67
CA ARG A 175 11.51 10.25 13.56
C ARG A 175 10.65 10.48 14.81
N ARG A 176 9.32 10.61 14.67
CA ARG A 176 8.42 10.88 15.81
C ARG A 176 8.27 9.69 16.74
N MET A 177 8.48 8.48 16.21
CA MET A 177 8.46 7.22 16.97
C MET A 177 9.83 6.90 17.61
N GLY A 178 10.84 7.75 17.44
CA GLY A 178 12.21 7.52 17.93
C GLY A 178 12.92 6.36 17.22
N ARG A 179 12.51 6.04 15.97
CA ARG A 179 13.08 4.94 15.18
C ARG A 179 14.08 5.44 14.15
N CYS A 180 14.92 4.52 13.67
CA CYS A 180 15.95 4.82 12.68
C CYS A 180 15.34 5.15 11.33
N ARG A 181 15.81 6.22 10.69
CA ARG A 181 15.31 6.66 9.37
C ARG A 181 15.70 5.69 8.26
N GLU A 182 16.75 4.95 8.44
CA GLU A 182 17.30 3.96 7.54
C GLU A 182 16.32 2.79 7.33
N GLU A 183 15.39 2.58 8.24
CA GLU A 183 14.30 1.61 8.11
C GLU A 183 13.35 1.94 6.94
N ILE A 184 13.45 3.15 6.36
CA ILE A 184 12.76 3.49 5.11
C ILE A 184 13.15 2.56 3.95
N LEU A 185 14.27 1.84 4.06
CA LEU A 185 14.67 0.80 3.11
C LEU A 185 13.55 -0.23 2.88
N LEU A 186 12.78 -0.59 3.93
CA LEU A 186 11.68 -1.54 3.82
C LEU A 186 10.60 -1.08 2.82
N TYR A 187 10.43 0.22 2.63
CA TYR A 187 9.59 0.78 1.58
C TYR A 187 10.37 1.00 0.28
N ALA A 188 11.47 1.73 0.41
CA ALA A 188 12.18 2.31 -0.73
C ALA A 188 12.78 1.26 -1.69
N TRP A 189 13.22 0.10 -1.16
CA TRP A 189 13.82 -0.98 -1.94
C TRP A 189 12.89 -2.16 -2.20
N CYS A 190 11.61 -2.09 -1.78
CA CYS A 190 10.66 -3.17 -2.02
C CYS A 190 10.47 -3.41 -3.52
N PRO A 191 10.83 -4.59 -4.06
CA PRO A 191 10.77 -4.84 -5.50
C PRO A 191 9.35 -4.74 -6.05
N LEU A 192 8.34 -5.10 -5.25
CA LEU A 192 6.94 -5.00 -5.65
C LEU A 192 6.53 -3.55 -5.95
N LEU A 193 7.04 -2.56 -5.19
CA LEU A 193 6.81 -1.14 -5.50
C LEU A 193 7.54 -0.69 -6.76
N VAL A 194 8.78 -1.17 -6.97
CA VAL A 194 9.53 -0.85 -8.19
C VAL A 194 8.75 -1.31 -9.43
N TRP A 195 8.13 -2.48 -9.36
CA TRP A 195 7.41 -3.05 -10.49
C TRP A 195 6.00 -2.48 -10.64
N GLU A 196 5.21 -2.43 -9.56
CA GLU A 196 3.81 -2.02 -9.64
C GLU A 196 3.64 -0.50 -9.75
N ILE A 197 4.50 0.27 -9.08
CA ILE A 197 4.40 1.74 -9.16
C ILE A 197 5.33 2.28 -10.25
N GLY A 198 6.62 1.93 -10.20
CA GLY A 198 7.57 2.39 -11.23
C GLY A 198 7.25 1.84 -12.62
N GLY A 199 6.99 0.54 -12.72
CA GLY A 199 6.66 -0.15 -13.97
C GLY A 199 5.19 -0.02 -14.40
N GLY A 200 4.25 -0.32 -13.50
CA GLY A 200 2.80 -0.33 -13.77
C GLY A 200 2.11 1.03 -13.66
N GLY A 201 2.65 1.95 -12.86
CA GLY A 201 2.07 3.28 -12.64
C GLY A 201 0.71 3.24 -11.91
N HIS A 202 0.51 2.27 -11.01
CA HIS A 202 -0.76 2.10 -10.32
C HIS A 202 -1.10 3.25 -9.37
N ILE A 203 -2.39 3.65 -9.36
CA ILE A 203 -2.96 4.70 -8.50
C ILE A 203 -2.76 4.41 -6.99
N ASP A 204 -2.40 3.19 -6.66
CA ASP A 204 -2.07 2.75 -5.30
C ASP A 204 -0.94 3.57 -4.67
N ALA A 205 -0.07 4.20 -5.46
CA ALA A 205 0.90 5.17 -4.98
C ALA A 205 0.24 6.34 -4.25
N ALA A 206 -0.85 6.88 -4.80
CA ALA A 206 -1.62 7.95 -4.16
C ALA A 206 -2.33 7.44 -2.89
N VAL A 207 -2.86 6.22 -2.92
CA VAL A 207 -3.46 5.59 -1.74
C VAL A 207 -2.44 5.49 -0.61
N MET A 208 -1.22 4.99 -0.89
CA MET A 208 -0.14 4.89 0.11
C MET A 208 0.24 6.25 0.68
N ALA A 209 0.35 7.27 -0.15
CA ALA A 209 0.67 8.63 0.28
C ALA A 209 -0.40 9.19 1.23
N PHE A 210 -1.67 9.05 0.87
CA PHE A 210 -2.77 9.54 1.70
C PHE A 210 -2.91 8.74 3.00
N VAL A 211 -2.72 7.42 2.97
CA VAL A 211 -2.71 6.58 4.18
C VAL A 211 -1.54 6.99 5.10
N ALA A 212 -0.33 7.15 4.57
CA ALA A 212 0.83 7.55 5.36
C ALA A 212 0.64 8.95 5.98
N LEU A 213 0.03 9.90 5.24
CA LEU A 213 -0.34 11.22 5.77
C LEU A 213 -1.43 11.11 6.84
N ALA A 214 -2.47 10.29 6.63
CA ALA A 214 -3.52 10.08 7.63
C ALA A 214 -2.92 9.54 8.95
N LEU A 215 -2.01 8.56 8.89
CA LEU A 215 -1.28 8.04 10.05
C LEU A 215 -0.41 9.12 10.72
N LEU A 216 0.31 9.94 9.93
CA LEU A 216 1.14 11.03 10.44
C LEU A 216 0.30 12.09 11.17
N PHE A 217 -0.83 12.50 10.58
CA PHE A 217 -1.71 13.48 11.20
C PHE A 217 -2.49 12.92 12.39
N ARG A 218 -2.79 11.61 12.38
CA ARG A 218 -3.32 10.91 13.56
C ARG A 218 -2.33 10.95 14.71
N HIS A 219 -1.04 10.69 14.44
CA HIS A 219 0.03 10.80 15.42
C HIS A 219 0.20 12.26 15.95
N ARG A 220 -0.15 13.27 15.15
CA ARG A 220 -0.15 14.68 15.54
C ARG A 220 -1.41 15.12 16.29
N GLY A 221 -2.42 14.26 16.43
CA GLY A 221 -3.72 14.61 17.03
C GLY A 221 -4.57 15.57 16.19
N GLN A 222 -4.33 15.65 14.87
CA GLN A 222 -4.98 16.62 13.99
C GLN A 222 -6.14 15.97 13.20
N ALA A 223 -7.27 15.74 13.86
CA ALA A 223 -8.43 15.01 13.37
C ALA A 223 -8.98 15.46 12.02
N VAL A 224 -9.02 16.77 11.75
CA VAL A 224 -9.47 17.32 10.46
C VAL A 224 -8.62 16.76 9.32
N TRP A 225 -7.28 16.82 9.44
CA TRP A 225 -6.37 16.32 8.43
C TRP A 225 -6.41 14.80 8.29
N VAL A 226 -6.67 14.08 9.38
CA VAL A 226 -6.95 12.63 9.31
C VAL A 226 -8.16 12.37 8.43
N GLY A 227 -9.26 13.12 8.64
CA GLY A 227 -10.48 13.03 7.82
C GLY A 227 -10.21 13.35 6.35
N VAL A 228 -9.45 14.41 6.06
CA VAL A 228 -9.07 14.81 4.68
C VAL A 228 -8.29 13.69 3.98
N PHE A 229 -7.20 13.21 4.59
CA PHE A 229 -6.34 12.25 3.93
C PHE A 229 -6.96 10.85 3.88
N LEU A 230 -7.76 10.44 4.86
CA LEU A 230 -8.53 9.21 4.75
C LEU A 230 -9.58 9.32 3.64
N ALA A 231 -10.28 10.46 3.50
CA ALA A 231 -11.19 10.69 2.39
C ALA A 231 -10.48 10.58 1.04
N CYS A 232 -9.32 11.23 0.89
CA CYS A 232 -8.52 11.15 -0.33
C CYS A 232 -8.10 9.70 -0.64
N ALA A 233 -7.67 8.93 0.36
CA ALA A 233 -7.32 7.52 0.19
C ALA A 233 -8.52 6.68 -0.26
N VAL A 234 -9.66 6.82 0.40
CA VAL A 234 -10.92 6.10 0.09
C VAL A 234 -11.43 6.48 -1.30
N LEU A 235 -11.33 7.75 -1.67
CA LEU A 235 -11.78 8.27 -2.96
C LEU A 235 -10.74 8.13 -4.08
N ALA A 236 -9.56 7.60 -3.79
CA ALA A 236 -8.65 7.03 -4.79
C ALA A 236 -8.95 5.54 -5.03
N LYS A 237 -9.16 4.76 -3.96
CA LYS A 237 -9.66 3.37 -3.95
C LYS A 237 -10.39 3.09 -2.64
N PHE A 238 -11.49 2.36 -2.66
CA PHE A 238 -12.40 2.22 -1.51
C PHE A 238 -11.84 1.49 -0.29
N TYR A 239 -10.92 0.56 -0.46
CA TYR A 239 -10.46 -0.33 0.62
C TYR A 239 -9.82 0.38 1.84
N PRO A 240 -9.18 1.57 1.75
CA PRO A 240 -8.65 2.25 2.93
C PRO A 240 -9.71 2.67 3.96
N LEU A 241 -11.00 2.62 3.62
CA LEU A 241 -12.07 2.86 4.59
C LEU A 241 -11.99 1.91 5.80
N VAL A 242 -11.42 0.72 5.62
CA VAL A 242 -11.19 -0.25 6.70
C VAL A 242 -10.32 0.31 7.83
N LEU A 243 -9.52 1.33 7.56
CA LEU A 243 -8.66 1.98 8.56
C LEU A 243 -9.42 2.93 9.49
N PHE A 244 -10.69 3.24 9.16
CA PHE A 244 -11.49 4.17 9.96
C PHE A 244 -11.50 3.85 11.46
N PRO A 245 -11.74 2.60 11.92
CA PRO A 245 -11.76 2.29 13.35
C PRO A 245 -10.41 2.53 14.07
N ALA A 246 -9.28 2.33 13.38
CA ALA A 246 -7.95 2.57 13.94
C ALA A 246 -7.60 4.06 14.01
N LEU A 247 -8.10 4.84 13.06
CA LEU A 247 -7.80 6.26 12.96
C LEU A 247 -8.75 7.13 13.78
N TYR A 248 -9.96 6.64 14.09
CA TYR A 248 -10.95 7.35 14.85
C TYR A 248 -10.55 7.49 16.33
N GLN A 249 -10.68 8.71 16.86
CA GLN A 249 -10.55 8.97 18.30
C GLN A 249 -11.94 9.13 18.92
N ARG A 250 -12.12 8.50 20.07
CA ARG A 250 -13.39 8.60 20.80
C ARG A 250 -13.79 10.06 21.04
N ARG A 251 -15.04 10.41 20.68
CA ARG A 251 -15.63 11.74 20.78
C ARG A 251 -15.09 12.77 19.77
N ASP A 252 -14.22 12.38 18.84
CA ASP A 252 -13.77 13.28 17.78
C ASP A 252 -14.70 13.21 16.57
N TRP A 253 -15.69 14.09 16.56
CA TRP A 253 -16.66 14.21 15.47
C TRP A 253 -16.08 14.87 14.20
N LYS A 254 -14.95 15.57 14.32
CA LYS A 254 -14.35 16.33 13.20
C LYS A 254 -13.90 15.41 12.07
N MET A 255 -13.21 14.32 12.42
CA MET A 255 -12.71 13.36 11.42
C MET A 255 -13.86 12.76 10.57
N PRO A 256 -14.90 12.13 11.13
CA PRO A 256 -15.99 11.56 10.32
C PRO A 256 -16.77 12.61 9.53
N VAL A 257 -17.00 13.80 10.09
CA VAL A 257 -17.68 14.88 9.37
C VAL A 257 -16.87 15.32 8.15
N VAL A 258 -15.56 15.51 8.30
CA VAL A 258 -14.69 15.86 7.17
C VAL A 258 -14.65 14.76 6.13
N LEU A 259 -14.55 13.48 6.55
CA LEU A 259 -14.60 12.34 5.63
C LEU A 259 -15.88 12.35 4.78
N VAL A 260 -17.04 12.53 5.42
CA VAL A 260 -18.34 12.57 4.73
C VAL A 260 -18.46 13.81 3.84
N ALA A 261 -18.09 14.99 4.35
CA ALA A 261 -18.17 16.24 3.61
C ALA A 261 -17.28 16.23 2.35
N MET A 262 -16.03 15.75 2.47
CA MET A 262 -15.12 15.59 1.33
C MET A 262 -15.67 14.58 0.32
N SER A 263 -16.23 13.47 0.79
CA SER A 263 -16.85 12.48 -0.10
C SER A 263 -18.03 13.09 -0.85
N ALA A 264 -18.91 13.77 -0.17
CA ALA A 264 -20.07 14.43 -0.79
C ALA A 264 -19.63 15.51 -1.79
N ALA A 265 -18.67 16.37 -1.42
CA ALA A 265 -18.19 17.46 -2.27
C ALA A 265 -17.52 16.93 -3.55
N THR A 266 -16.67 15.93 -3.45
CA THR A 266 -15.98 15.37 -4.64
C THR A 266 -16.94 14.61 -5.56
N TYR A 267 -17.89 13.85 -5.02
CA TYR A 267 -18.94 13.24 -5.86
C TYR A 267 -19.87 14.26 -6.49
N ALA A 268 -20.16 15.38 -5.80
CA ALA A 268 -20.97 16.47 -6.35
C ALA A 268 -20.35 17.08 -7.62
N MET A 269 -19.03 17.14 -7.73
CA MET A 269 -18.33 17.65 -8.94
C MET A 269 -18.65 16.79 -10.19
N TYR A 270 -18.93 15.51 -10.02
CA TYR A 270 -19.26 14.59 -11.11
C TYR A 270 -20.75 14.25 -11.20
N SER A 271 -21.61 14.93 -10.44
CA SER A 271 -23.05 14.62 -10.32
C SER A 271 -23.86 14.79 -11.60
N SER A 272 -23.33 15.48 -12.62
CA SER A 272 -24.00 15.71 -13.92
C SER A 272 -24.42 14.44 -14.66
N VAL A 273 -23.96 13.27 -14.23
CA VAL A 273 -24.32 11.95 -14.80
C VAL A 273 -25.23 11.13 -13.87
N GLY A 274 -25.67 11.68 -12.76
CA GLY A 274 -26.53 11.00 -11.78
C GLY A 274 -25.89 9.71 -11.25
N LYS A 275 -26.65 8.63 -11.21
CA LYS A 275 -26.17 7.30 -10.70
C LYS A 275 -24.97 6.72 -11.45
N LEU A 276 -24.68 7.19 -12.66
CA LEU A 276 -23.52 6.72 -13.43
C LEU A 276 -22.19 7.08 -12.77
N VAL A 277 -22.17 8.00 -11.80
CA VAL A 277 -20.97 8.35 -11.02
C VAL A 277 -20.36 7.16 -10.27
N PHE A 278 -21.12 6.10 -10.02
CA PHE A 278 -20.60 4.85 -9.43
C PHE A 278 -19.92 3.94 -10.46
N GLY A 279 -19.91 4.35 -11.74
CA GLY A 279 -19.19 3.68 -12.80
C GLY A 279 -19.56 2.22 -13.01
N PHE A 280 -18.54 1.38 -13.20
CA PHE A 280 -18.70 -0.05 -13.45
C PHE A 280 -18.56 -0.91 -12.17
N ALA A 281 -18.69 -0.33 -10.98
CA ALA A 281 -18.41 -1.04 -9.72
C ALA A 281 -19.21 -2.36 -9.57
N GLY A 282 -20.50 -2.37 -9.91
CA GLY A 282 -21.32 -3.58 -9.86
C GLY A 282 -20.90 -4.65 -10.87
N GLY A 283 -20.56 -4.27 -12.10
CA GLY A 283 -20.02 -5.19 -13.11
C GLY A 283 -18.66 -5.77 -12.72
N TYR A 284 -17.80 -4.91 -12.18
CA TYR A 284 -16.51 -5.32 -11.65
C TYR A 284 -16.64 -6.36 -10.52
N ALA A 285 -17.56 -6.16 -9.59
CA ALA A 285 -17.82 -7.13 -8.52
C ALA A 285 -18.21 -8.51 -9.05
N LYS A 286 -18.98 -8.56 -10.16
CA LYS A 286 -19.34 -9.82 -10.82
C LYS A 286 -18.12 -10.47 -11.50
N GLU A 287 -17.36 -9.71 -12.27
CA GLU A 287 -16.16 -10.20 -12.96
C GLU A 287 -15.13 -10.77 -11.97
N GLU A 288 -14.97 -10.11 -10.83
CA GLU A 288 -14.04 -10.54 -9.77
C GLU A 288 -14.58 -11.72 -8.92
N GLY A 289 -15.77 -12.21 -9.19
CA GLY A 289 -16.34 -13.34 -8.47
C GLY A 289 -16.69 -13.03 -7.00
N ILE A 290 -16.92 -11.76 -6.66
CA ILE A 290 -17.26 -11.35 -5.29
C ILE A 290 -18.65 -11.91 -4.90
N GLU A 291 -19.63 -11.83 -5.82
CA GLU A 291 -21.00 -12.30 -5.59
C GLU A 291 -21.08 -13.83 -5.55
N THR A 292 -20.31 -14.52 -6.40
CA THR A 292 -20.29 -15.98 -6.48
C THR A 292 -19.41 -16.65 -5.43
N GLY A 293 -18.52 -15.89 -4.78
CA GLY A 293 -17.57 -16.40 -3.82
C GLY A 293 -16.31 -17.04 -4.40
N THR A 294 -16.22 -17.16 -5.72
CA THR A 294 -15.07 -17.78 -6.39
C THR A 294 -13.75 -17.01 -6.18
N ARG A 295 -13.86 -15.76 -5.72
CA ARG A 295 -12.70 -14.97 -5.34
C ARG A 295 -12.07 -15.39 -4.03
N TYR A 296 -12.86 -15.89 -3.06
CA TYR A 296 -12.41 -16.01 -1.68
C TYR A 296 -11.71 -17.35 -1.43
N PHE A 297 -10.39 -17.35 -1.35
CA PHE A 297 -9.60 -18.54 -1.10
C PHE A 297 -9.99 -19.28 0.19
N LEU A 298 -10.25 -18.55 1.29
CA LEU A 298 -10.63 -19.18 2.56
C LEU A 298 -12.01 -19.82 2.50
N LEU A 299 -12.94 -19.27 1.70
CA LEU A 299 -14.22 -19.91 1.43
C LEU A 299 -14.02 -21.17 0.60
N GLU A 300 -13.22 -21.11 -0.46
CA GLU A 300 -12.90 -22.25 -1.32
C GLU A 300 -12.19 -23.36 -0.53
N LEU A 301 -11.27 -22.98 0.35
CA LEU A 301 -10.61 -23.90 1.28
C LEU A 301 -11.59 -24.56 2.24
N ALA A 302 -12.54 -23.81 2.81
CA ALA A 302 -13.60 -24.38 3.66
C ALA A 302 -14.50 -25.32 2.86
N GLN A 303 -14.90 -24.96 1.65
CA GLN A 303 -15.71 -25.78 0.74
C GLN A 303 -14.98 -27.06 0.26
N SER A 304 -13.66 -27.12 0.36
CA SER A 304 -12.90 -28.35 0.06
C SER A 304 -13.05 -29.43 1.14
N VAL A 305 -13.54 -29.05 2.33
CA VAL A 305 -13.80 -30.00 3.44
C VAL A 305 -15.13 -30.70 3.26
N HIS A 306 -15.14 -32.03 3.44
CA HIS A 306 -16.37 -32.82 3.37
C HIS A 306 -17.41 -32.33 4.39
N GLY A 307 -18.62 -32.05 3.97
CA GLY A 307 -19.67 -31.44 4.81
C GLY A 307 -19.81 -29.92 4.72
N LEU A 308 -18.81 -29.20 4.23
CA LEU A 308 -18.85 -27.74 4.01
C LEU A 308 -18.91 -27.34 2.54
N ARG A 309 -19.04 -28.29 1.63
CA ARG A 309 -19.04 -28.06 0.17
C ARG A 309 -20.02 -26.98 -0.29
N ASN A 310 -21.17 -26.90 0.36
CA ASN A 310 -22.25 -25.98 -0.01
C ASN A 310 -22.28 -24.74 0.91
N LEU A 311 -21.16 -24.39 1.56
CA LEU A 311 -21.10 -23.21 2.44
C LEU A 311 -21.43 -21.95 1.60
N PRO A 312 -22.52 -21.22 1.91
CA PRO A 312 -22.94 -20.07 1.11
C PRO A 312 -22.00 -18.89 1.30
N VAL A 313 -21.85 -18.07 0.26
CA VAL A 313 -21.01 -16.84 0.30
C VAL A 313 -21.41 -15.89 1.43
N TRP A 314 -22.71 -15.75 1.71
CA TRP A 314 -23.17 -14.85 2.76
C TRP A 314 -22.66 -15.26 4.15
N VAL A 315 -22.50 -16.55 4.43
CA VAL A 315 -21.90 -17.05 5.70
C VAL A 315 -20.45 -16.58 5.81
N TYR A 316 -19.71 -16.69 4.70
CA TYR A 316 -18.34 -16.20 4.65
C TYR A 316 -18.27 -14.67 4.85
N VAL A 317 -19.16 -13.91 4.23
CA VAL A 317 -19.24 -12.45 4.41
C VAL A 317 -19.54 -12.08 5.86
N VAL A 318 -20.45 -12.79 6.52
CA VAL A 318 -20.73 -12.62 7.97
C VAL A 318 -19.50 -12.95 8.82
N PHE A 319 -18.79 -14.04 8.49
CA PHE A 319 -17.51 -14.37 9.15
C PHE A 319 -16.48 -13.24 8.96
N CYS A 320 -16.28 -12.74 7.75
CA CYS A 320 -15.38 -11.61 7.48
C CYS A 320 -15.77 -10.36 8.30
N ALA A 321 -17.06 -10.02 8.31
CA ALA A 321 -17.58 -8.91 9.10
C ALA A 321 -17.33 -9.12 10.61
N GLY A 322 -17.49 -10.35 11.11
CA GLY A 322 -17.19 -10.72 12.50
C GLY A 322 -15.71 -10.55 12.85
N VAL A 323 -14.80 -11.03 11.99
CA VAL A 323 -13.35 -10.86 12.19
C VAL A 323 -12.97 -9.39 12.19
N MET A 324 -13.41 -8.62 11.19
CA MET A 324 -13.11 -7.19 11.07
C MET A 324 -13.72 -6.39 12.23
N GLY A 325 -14.97 -6.69 12.60
CA GLY A 325 -15.64 -6.10 13.75
C GLY A 325 -14.95 -6.41 15.07
N GLY A 326 -14.46 -7.65 15.23
CA GLY A 326 -13.70 -8.09 16.41
C GLY A 326 -12.39 -7.31 16.56
N ILE A 327 -11.62 -7.14 15.48
CA ILE A 327 -10.38 -6.34 15.48
C ILE A 327 -10.71 -4.88 15.80
N ALA A 328 -11.73 -4.31 15.16
CA ALA A 328 -12.15 -2.94 15.40
C ALA A 328 -12.62 -2.72 16.86
N TRP A 329 -13.37 -3.63 17.42
CA TRP A 329 -13.80 -3.58 18.83
C TRP A 329 -12.64 -3.71 19.80
N TRP A 330 -11.75 -4.66 19.56
CA TRP A 330 -10.55 -4.81 20.39
C TRP A 330 -9.73 -3.50 20.40
N ALA A 331 -9.54 -2.87 19.24
CA ALA A 331 -8.93 -1.55 19.10
C ALA A 331 -9.65 -0.48 19.91
N TRP A 332 -10.98 -0.44 19.81
CA TRP A 332 -11.81 0.51 20.56
C TRP A 332 -11.65 0.38 22.07
N LYS A 333 -11.62 -0.86 22.59
CA LYS A 333 -11.43 -1.10 24.02
C LYS A 333 -10.06 -0.62 24.50
N LYS A 334 -9.00 -0.88 23.74
CA LYS A 334 -7.64 -0.49 24.12
C LYS A 334 -7.43 1.03 24.06
N ALA A 335 -7.93 1.70 23.06
CA ALA A 335 -7.86 3.16 22.95
C ALA A 335 -8.48 3.89 24.14
N THR A 336 -9.37 3.23 24.91
CA THR A 336 -9.95 3.78 26.15
C THR A 336 -9.03 3.65 27.36
N VAL A 337 -8.06 2.75 27.34
CA VAL A 337 -7.11 2.52 28.44
C VAL A 337 -5.89 3.45 28.33
N GLU A 338 -5.41 3.74 27.13
CA GLU A 338 -4.25 4.63 26.91
C GLU A 338 -4.46 6.07 27.39
N VAL A 339 -5.69 6.58 27.38
CA VAL A 339 -6.03 7.94 27.89
C VAL A 339 -5.83 8.04 29.41
N CYS A 340 -5.84 6.93 30.14
CA CYS A 340 -5.63 6.90 31.59
C CYS A 340 -4.16 6.80 32.01
N ASN A 341 -3.24 6.44 31.12
CA ASN A 341 -1.83 6.17 31.45
C ASN A 341 -0.82 7.22 30.96
N VAL A 342 -1.25 8.44 30.66
CA VAL A 342 -0.31 9.55 30.49
C VAL A 342 0.20 9.93 31.87
N LEU A 343 1.25 9.25 32.33
CA LEU A 343 2.03 9.66 33.48
C LEU A 343 2.74 10.97 33.11
N VAL A 344 2.22 12.06 33.66
CA VAL A 344 2.93 13.34 33.72
C VAL A 344 4.06 13.13 34.72
N PHE A 345 5.28 12.93 34.23
CA PHE A 345 6.45 13.04 35.10
C PHE A 345 6.71 14.50 35.35
N PRO A 346 6.72 14.97 36.61
CA PRO A 346 7.19 16.33 36.91
C PRO A 346 8.69 16.39 36.63
N THR A 347 9.10 17.24 35.71
CA THR A 347 10.49 17.60 35.56
C THR A 347 10.88 18.45 36.77
N HIS A 348 11.73 17.89 37.63
CA HIS A 348 12.51 18.66 38.61
C HIS A 348 13.54 19.49 37.81
N ASP A 349 13.21 20.72 37.54
CA ASP A 349 14.12 21.86 37.48
C ASP A 349 13.32 23.09 37.07
N GLY A 350 13.29 24.05 37.95
CA GLY A 350 12.49 25.26 37.82
C GLY A 350 13.13 26.27 36.87
N GLU A 351 12.87 26.16 35.60
CA GLU A 351 12.96 27.28 34.66
C GLU A 351 11.76 27.31 33.74
N THR A 352 10.99 28.39 33.85
CA THR A 352 9.86 28.75 33.00
C THR A 352 10.32 28.97 31.57
N VAL A 353 10.09 28.02 30.68
CA VAL A 353 10.15 28.24 29.23
C VAL A 353 8.74 28.18 28.66
N MET A 354 8.36 29.33 28.13
CA MET A 354 7.05 29.60 27.52
C MET A 354 6.75 28.77 26.26
N ASN A 355 5.48 28.32 26.18
CA ASN A 355 4.69 28.10 24.99
C ASN A 355 5.00 26.93 24.02
N GLY A 356 4.50 25.78 24.37
CA GLY A 356 4.22 24.66 23.50
C GLY A 356 3.89 23.42 24.34
N PRO A 357 2.87 22.63 24.02
CA PRO A 357 2.66 21.37 24.75
C PRO A 357 3.94 20.54 24.64
N PRO A 358 4.39 19.90 25.76
CA PRO A 358 5.60 19.10 25.76
C PRO A 358 5.44 18.00 24.69
N ALA A 359 6.42 17.92 23.79
CA ALA A 359 6.47 16.84 22.82
C ALA A 359 6.74 15.55 23.61
N VAL A 360 5.68 14.82 23.97
CA VAL A 360 5.79 13.50 24.56
C VAL A 360 6.39 12.58 23.48
N VAL A 361 7.69 12.32 23.59
CA VAL A 361 8.36 11.29 22.79
C VAL A 361 7.90 9.95 23.35
N VAL A 362 6.84 9.40 22.77
CA VAL A 362 6.43 8.01 23.02
C VAL A 362 7.40 7.14 22.25
N ASN A 363 8.42 6.61 22.93
CA ASN A 363 9.33 5.63 22.33
C ASN A 363 8.54 4.35 22.01
N GLY A 364 8.36 4.07 20.72
CA GLY A 364 7.71 2.86 20.22
C GLY A 364 6.63 3.13 19.18
N THR A 365 6.18 2.06 18.54
CA THR A 365 5.09 2.12 17.55
C THR A 365 3.75 2.35 18.26
N PRO A 366 3.02 3.44 17.94
CA PRO A 366 1.71 3.70 18.52
C PRO A 366 0.72 2.57 18.20
N GLU A 367 -0.14 2.21 19.16
CA GLU A 367 -1.05 1.08 19.03
C GLU A 367 -1.99 1.22 17.83
N PHE A 368 -2.48 2.44 17.54
CA PHE A 368 -3.35 2.64 16.38
C PHE A 368 -2.71 2.27 15.04
N VAL A 369 -1.37 2.34 14.91
CA VAL A 369 -0.64 1.92 13.71
C VAL A 369 -0.67 0.39 13.59
N SER A 370 -0.46 -0.32 14.70
CA SER A 370 -0.54 -1.80 14.74
C SER A 370 -1.95 -2.30 14.44
N VAL A 371 -2.96 -1.60 14.95
CA VAL A 371 -4.38 -1.89 14.65
C VAL A 371 -4.70 -1.62 13.18
N ALA A 372 -4.26 -0.48 12.64
CA ALA A 372 -4.46 -0.14 11.23
C ALA A 372 -3.83 -1.20 10.33
N MET A 373 -2.60 -1.63 10.63
CA MET A 373 -1.95 -2.75 9.94
C MET A 373 -2.77 -4.04 10.06
N GLY A 374 -3.23 -4.38 11.27
CA GLY A 374 -4.04 -5.58 11.51
C GLY A 374 -5.32 -5.60 10.67
N LEU A 375 -6.05 -4.48 10.61
CA LEU A 375 -7.24 -4.31 9.79
C LEU A 375 -6.92 -4.42 8.29
N ALA A 376 -5.87 -3.73 7.84
CA ALA A 376 -5.45 -3.75 6.44
C ALA A 376 -5.01 -5.16 6.00
N PHE A 377 -4.21 -5.84 6.80
CA PHE A 377 -3.70 -7.17 6.50
C PHE A 377 -4.82 -8.23 6.57
N ALA A 378 -5.67 -8.17 7.59
CA ALA A 378 -6.84 -9.06 7.68
C ALA A 378 -7.78 -8.88 6.48
N LEU A 379 -8.04 -7.64 6.04
CA LEU A 379 -8.84 -7.38 4.85
C LEU A 379 -8.25 -8.09 3.62
N MET A 380 -6.93 -7.97 3.40
CA MET A 380 -6.27 -8.59 2.25
C MET A 380 -6.32 -10.12 2.32
N LEU A 381 -6.12 -10.71 3.49
CA LEU A 381 -6.25 -12.16 3.66
C LEU A 381 -7.71 -12.63 3.47
N LEU A 382 -8.69 -11.92 3.99
CA LEU A 382 -10.11 -12.29 3.85
C LEU A 382 -10.61 -12.10 2.41
N PHE A 383 -10.09 -11.08 1.70
CA PHE A 383 -10.53 -10.75 0.35
C PHE A 383 -9.80 -11.53 -0.74
N SER A 384 -8.63 -12.11 -0.43
CA SER A 384 -7.80 -12.92 -1.35
C SER A 384 -7.57 -12.24 -2.71
N PRO A 385 -6.88 -11.09 -2.77
CA PRO A 385 -6.70 -10.37 -4.03
C PRO A 385 -5.92 -11.19 -5.04
N HIS A 386 -6.31 -11.11 -6.32
CA HIS A 386 -5.71 -11.86 -7.42
C HIS A 386 -4.58 -11.13 -8.13
N TYR A 387 -4.43 -9.83 -7.88
CA TYR A 387 -3.47 -8.98 -8.56
C TYR A 387 -2.44 -8.42 -7.59
N PRO A 388 -1.15 -8.35 -7.97
CA PRO A 388 -0.07 -7.93 -7.08
C PRO A 388 -0.23 -6.50 -6.55
N TRP A 389 -0.75 -5.57 -7.35
CA TRP A 389 -0.93 -4.17 -6.94
C TRP A 389 -1.96 -3.97 -5.82
N TYR A 390 -2.83 -4.94 -5.54
CA TYR A 390 -3.80 -4.82 -4.45
C TYR A 390 -3.19 -4.84 -3.06
N ILE A 391 -1.95 -5.32 -2.90
CA ILE A 391 -1.32 -5.41 -1.57
C ILE A 391 -0.21 -4.38 -1.34
N VAL A 392 0.18 -3.61 -2.36
CA VAL A 392 1.29 -2.64 -2.21
C VAL A 392 1.02 -1.61 -1.10
N TRP A 393 -0.25 -1.27 -0.84
CA TRP A 393 -0.62 -0.34 0.21
C TRP A 393 -0.37 -0.85 1.64
N LEU A 394 -0.03 -2.13 1.79
CA LEU A 394 0.42 -2.70 3.06
C LEU A 394 1.90 -2.38 3.37
N ILE A 395 2.70 -2.03 2.35
CA ILE A 395 4.14 -1.83 2.50
C ILE A 395 4.49 -0.68 3.46
N PRO A 396 3.78 0.46 3.49
CA PRO A 396 3.98 1.48 4.52
C PRO A 396 3.86 0.95 5.95
N PHE A 397 2.96 0.00 6.20
CA PHE A 397 2.82 -0.62 7.51
C PHE A 397 3.99 -1.54 7.85
N LEU A 398 4.62 -2.20 6.87
CA LEU A 398 5.83 -3.00 7.10
C LEU A 398 6.97 -2.15 7.66
N VAL A 399 7.10 -0.89 7.20
CA VAL A 399 8.08 0.06 7.76
C VAL A 399 7.78 0.40 9.22
N LEU A 400 6.50 0.68 9.51
CA LEU A 400 6.08 1.14 10.83
C LEU A 400 5.94 0.01 11.85
N VAL A 401 5.61 -1.19 11.40
CA VAL A 401 5.42 -2.41 12.22
C VAL A 401 6.09 -3.59 11.51
N PRO A 402 7.43 -3.67 11.49
CA PRO A 402 8.12 -4.79 10.87
C PRO A 402 7.64 -6.12 11.42
N ASN A 403 7.14 -6.99 10.56
CA ASN A 403 6.71 -8.32 10.96
C ASN A 403 6.90 -9.33 9.83
N LEU A 404 7.30 -10.53 10.21
CA LEU A 404 7.64 -11.59 9.28
C LEU A 404 6.44 -12.12 8.47
N PRO A 405 5.22 -12.30 9.04
CA PRO A 405 4.06 -12.73 8.25
C PRO A 405 3.71 -11.80 7.09
N LEU A 406 3.74 -10.48 7.32
CA LEU A 406 3.48 -9.50 6.28
C LEU A 406 4.61 -9.48 5.24
N LEU A 407 5.87 -9.54 5.66
CA LEU A 407 7.01 -9.62 4.74
C LEU A 407 6.92 -10.89 3.87
N ALA A 408 6.62 -12.04 4.48
CA ALA A 408 6.45 -13.30 3.75
C ALA A 408 5.31 -13.22 2.73
N TYR A 409 4.17 -12.62 3.10
CA TYR A 409 3.05 -12.40 2.21
C TYR A 409 3.43 -11.51 1.02
N LEU A 410 4.10 -10.39 1.27
CA LEU A 410 4.57 -9.46 0.23
C LEU A 410 5.57 -10.13 -0.72
N MET A 411 6.47 -10.97 -0.22
CA MET A 411 7.45 -11.67 -1.06
C MET A 411 6.81 -12.80 -1.86
N ALA A 412 5.88 -13.55 -1.28
CA ALA A 412 5.18 -14.62 -1.99
C ALA A 412 4.21 -14.10 -3.07
N PHE A 413 3.79 -12.84 -3.00
CA PHE A 413 2.87 -12.24 -3.97
C PHE A 413 3.44 -12.19 -5.40
N PHE A 414 4.74 -12.31 -5.55
CA PHE A 414 5.38 -12.47 -6.86
C PHE A 414 4.88 -13.70 -7.63
N TYR A 415 4.46 -14.75 -6.95
CA TYR A 415 3.87 -15.93 -7.61
C TYR A 415 2.58 -15.62 -8.37
N LEU A 416 1.88 -14.52 -8.07
CA LEU A 416 0.71 -14.09 -8.84
C LEU A 416 1.07 -13.61 -10.26
N PHE A 417 2.30 -13.14 -10.49
CA PHE A 417 2.76 -12.78 -11.83
C PHE A 417 3.03 -14.01 -12.70
N THR A 418 3.39 -15.13 -12.09
CA THR A 418 3.79 -16.34 -12.80
C THR A 418 2.63 -17.25 -13.16
N THR A 419 1.47 -16.98 -12.54
CA THR A 419 0.24 -17.67 -12.87
C THR A 419 -0.34 -16.97 -14.08
N PRO A 420 -0.54 -17.63 -15.22
CA PRO A 420 -1.22 -17.01 -16.34
C PRO A 420 -2.66 -16.75 -15.93
N LEU A 421 -2.91 -15.55 -15.39
CA LEU A 421 -4.26 -15.02 -15.16
C LEU A 421 -5.04 -14.95 -16.49
N ALA A 422 -4.29 -14.88 -17.60
CA ALA A 422 -4.85 -14.93 -18.95
C ALA A 422 -5.66 -16.21 -19.25
N ASP A 423 -5.37 -17.32 -18.60
CA ASP A 423 -6.06 -18.59 -18.88
C ASP A 423 -7.36 -18.77 -18.09
N GLY A 424 -7.65 -17.88 -17.11
CA GLY A 424 -8.89 -17.94 -16.32
C GLY A 424 -9.10 -19.25 -15.53
N THR A 425 -8.03 -20.08 -15.37
CA THR A 425 -8.16 -21.39 -14.74
C THR A 425 -8.11 -21.25 -13.22
N ILE A 426 -9.29 -21.26 -12.59
CA ILE A 426 -9.51 -21.27 -11.14
C ILE A 426 -8.59 -22.24 -10.37
N PRO A 427 -8.30 -23.48 -10.85
CA PRO A 427 -7.42 -24.41 -10.13
C PRO A 427 -6.00 -23.88 -9.88
N LYS A 428 -5.43 -23.11 -10.82
CA LYS A 428 -4.08 -22.56 -10.65
C LYS A 428 -4.05 -21.46 -9.59
N MET A 429 -5.09 -20.61 -9.55
CA MET A 429 -5.22 -19.55 -8.55
C MET A 429 -5.36 -20.12 -7.15
N PHE A 430 -6.10 -21.18 -6.96
CA PHE A 430 -6.21 -21.89 -5.68
C PHE A 430 -4.85 -22.42 -5.19
N LEU A 431 -4.05 -22.99 -6.08
CA LEU A 431 -2.69 -23.44 -5.73
C LEU A 431 -1.78 -22.28 -5.31
N VAL A 432 -1.80 -21.18 -6.07
CA VAL A 432 -1.02 -19.98 -5.72
C VAL A 432 -1.42 -19.43 -4.37
N ASN A 433 -2.73 -19.33 -4.10
CA ASN A 433 -3.22 -18.89 -2.80
C ASN A 433 -2.81 -19.84 -1.66
N LYS A 434 -2.76 -21.15 -1.89
CA LYS A 434 -2.20 -22.09 -0.88
C LYS A 434 -0.76 -21.75 -0.53
N ILE A 435 0.07 -21.39 -1.50
CA ILE A 435 1.44 -20.95 -1.26
C ILE A 435 1.45 -19.65 -0.48
N LEU A 436 0.68 -18.64 -0.92
CA LEU A 436 0.59 -17.33 -0.25
C LEU A 436 0.19 -17.46 1.22
N TYR A 437 -0.86 -18.19 1.50
CA TYR A 437 -1.35 -18.38 2.88
C TYR A 437 -0.44 -19.31 3.68
N GLY A 438 0.17 -20.30 3.02
CA GLY A 438 1.15 -21.20 3.63
C GLY A 438 2.38 -20.45 4.15
N VAL A 439 2.94 -19.51 3.38
CA VAL A 439 4.10 -18.71 3.81
C VAL A 439 3.71 -17.72 4.92
N VAL A 440 2.49 -17.19 4.91
CA VAL A 440 1.97 -16.36 6.02
C VAL A 440 1.90 -17.18 7.30
N ALA A 441 1.30 -18.37 7.24
CA ALA A 441 1.21 -19.27 8.38
C ALA A 441 2.61 -19.66 8.89
N LEU A 442 3.52 -20.00 8.01
CA LEU A 442 4.92 -20.27 8.36
C LEU A 442 5.57 -19.05 9.02
N GLY A 443 5.36 -17.84 8.48
CA GLY A 443 5.84 -16.60 9.09
C GLY A 443 5.32 -16.39 10.51
N TRP A 444 4.06 -16.74 10.79
CA TRP A 444 3.50 -16.73 12.14
C TRP A 444 4.18 -17.77 13.05
N VAL A 445 4.34 -19.00 12.57
CA VAL A 445 5.00 -20.07 13.35
C VAL A 445 6.44 -19.67 13.68
N VAL A 446 7.20 -19.21 12.72
CA VAL A 446 8.58 -18.73 12.92
C VAL A 446 8.62 -17.58 13.93
N THR A 447 7.70 -16.62 13.81
CA THR A 447 7.61 -15.51 14.78
C THR A 447 7.36 -16.00 16.20
N LEU A 448 6.46 -16.98 16.39
CA LEU A 448 6.16 -17.55 17.69
C LEU A 448 7.35 -18.34 18.27
N VAL A 449 8.06 -19.08 17.43
CA VAL A 449 9.27 -19.82 17.82
C VAL A 449 10.38 -18.87 18.22
N LEU A 450 10.66 -17.85 17.40
CA LEU A 450 11.70 -16.85 17.69
C LEU A 450 11.42 -16.08 18.99
N ARG A 451 10.15 -15.79 19.31
CA ARG A 451 9.79 -15.15 20.58
C ARG A 451 10.10 -16.01 21.82
N ARG A 452 10.16 -17.33 21.69
CA ARG A 452 10.48 -18.27 22.78
C ARG A 452 11.97 -18.52 22.93
N LEU A 453 12.77 -18.25 21.89
CA LEU A 453 14.21 -18.42 21.92
C LEU A 453 14.91 -17.20 22.53
N PRO A 454 16.03 -17.37 23.27
CA PRO A 454 16.79 -16.23 23.79
C PRO A 454 17.30 -15.30 22.67
N MET A 455 17.44 -15.80 21.44
CA MET A 455 17.70 -14.99 20.22
C MET A 455 16.54 -14.03 19.87
N GLY A 456 15.30 -14.31 20.27
CA GLY A 456 14.16 -13.39 20.05
C GLY A 456 14.33 -12.05 20.79
N ARG A 457 15.10 -12.04 21.87
CA ARG A 457 15.51 -10.80 22.55
C ARG A 457 16.48 -9.96 21.73
N TRP A 458 17.17 -10.54 20.76
CA TRP A 458 18.06 -9.82 19.84
C TRP A 458 17.31 -8.97 18.83
N PHE A 459 16.21 -9.45 18.26
CA PHE A 459 15.35 -8.65 17.37
C PHE A 459 14.67 -7.50 18.11
N VAL A 460 14.20 -7.73 19.33
CA VAL A 460 13.58 -6.71 20.19
C VAL A 460 14.62 -5.74 20.77
N SER A 461 15.86 -6.18 21.01
CA SER A 461 16.94 -5.30 21.51
C SER A 461 17.71 -4.57 20.42
N ALA A 462 17.62 -5.00 19.16
CA ALA A 462 18.12 -4.24 18.02
C ALA A 462 17.29 -2.95 17.82
N GLU A 463 15.97 -3.01 18.07
CA GLU A 463 15.11 -1.81 18.14
C GLU A 463 15.62 -0.77 19.16
N ARG A 464 16.22 -1.18 20.29
CA ARG A 464 16.78 -0.27 21.30
C ARG A 464 18.20 0.19 21.00
N ARG A 465 19.07 -0.69 20.52
CA ARG A 465 20.53 -0.39 20.40
C ARG A 465 20.89 0.52 19.22
N ALA A 466 20.13 0.49 18.15
CA ALA A 466 20.38 1.37 17.01
C ALA A 466 20.12 2.84 17.34
N CYS A 467 19.23 3.14 18.30
CA CYS A 467 18.93 4.52 18.74
C CYS A 467 19.81 5.01 19.90
N GLU A 468 20.34 4.11 20.76
CA GLU A 468 21.16 4.52 21.92
C GLU A 468 22.55 5.06 21.51
N SER A 469 23.12 4.57 20.41
CA SER A 469 24.36 5.11 19.85
C SER A 469 24.20 6.56 19.33
N TYR A 470 22.97 6.98 19.04
CA TYR A 470 22.67 8.33 18.53
C TYR A 470 22.56 9.37 19.64
N THR A 471 22.18 8.98 20.84
CA THR A 471 22.08 9.89 22.00
C THR A 471 23.43 10.12 22.67
N SER A 472 24.36 9.16 22.65
CA SER A 472 25.69 9.32 23.23
C SER A 472 26.62 10.28 22.46
N ILE A 473 26.42 10.40 21.12
CA ILE A 473 27.23 11.32 20.27
C ILE A 473 26.73 12.77 20.36
N ARG A 474 25.56 13.02 20.92
CA ARG A 474 25.00 14.36 21.07
C ARG A 474 25.40 15.01 22.39
N ASN A 475 25.95 14.24 23.33
CA ASN A 475 26.39 14.69 24.65
C ASN A 475 27.93 14.66 24.80
N SER A 476 28.66 14.36 23.76
CA SER A 476 30.11 14.58 23.60
C SER A 476 30.36 15.69 22.56
#